data_6b89eb95df758b7fa9190dcf91276670
#
_entry.id   6b89eb95df758b7fa9190dcf91276670
#
_cell.length_a   1.000
_cell.length_b   1.000
_cell.length_c   1.000
_cell.angle_alpha   90.00
_cell.angle_beta   90.00
_cell.angle_gamma   90.00
#
_symmetry.space_group_name_H-M   'P 1'
#
loop_
_entity.id
_entity.type
_entity.pdbx_description
1 polymer ?
#
loop_
_entity_poly.entity_id
_entity_poly.type
_entity_poly.pdbx_seq_one_letter_code
_entity_poly.pdbx_strand_id
1 'polypeptide(L)'
;MPEIHIIIVTYNAMKWAERCFTSLRKSSVPVNCIVVDNGSVDGTQDYIKNNFPEVDLNQSETNLGFGKANNIGIEKAYKNGADFFYLMNQDAWLYEDSMEKMLEVYNSHPDKAEIGIMSPIHIDGTEKYLDIFLDQYIAKNYEKTRMISDLYFQTLKPWYEIHFVNAAHWLLPKKTIESVGGFNPYFFHYGEDDEYVNRIHFHKKKVILIPGSKVVHDGVQLLHKIDFTRYEDVRIEINAMNPNLANGLQLEKKSLKQGMLKNLLTGNISSYKNLSKKYKKISAESAKLSSFRNQVIQEGPVFLNLS
;
A
#
# COMPACT_ATOMS: atom_id res chain seq x y z
N MET A 1 -9.51 -1.04 -25.22
CA MET A 1 -8.46 -0.64 -24.24
C MET A 1 -8.79 -1.33 -22.93
N PRO A 2 -7.83 -1.62 -22.06
CA PRO A 2 -8.14 -2.22 -20.76
C PRO A 2 -8.95 -1.25 -19.89
N GLU A 3 -9.84 -1.79 -19.06
CA GLU A 3 -10.63 -1.05 -18.10
C GLU A 3 -9.80 -0.77 -16.83
N ILE A 4 -9.46 0.51 -16.60
CA ILE A 4 -8.63 0.95 -15.48
C ILE A 4 -9.51 1.69 -14.48
N HIS A 5 -9.55 1.19 -13.24
CA HIS A 5 -10.25 1.86 -12.15
C HIS A 5 -9.25 2.42 -11.14
N ILE A 6 -9.30 3.73 -10.92
CA ILE A 6 -8.52 4.41 -9.89
C ILE A 6 -9.37 4.45 -8.62
N ILE A 7 -8.81 3.93 -7.53
CA ILE A 7 -9.46 3.84 -6.23
C ILE A 7 -8.76 4.81 -5.29
N ILE A 8 -9.51 5.76 -4.75
CA ILE A 8 -9.00 6.80 -3.86
C ILE A 8 -9.80 6.75 -2.56
N VAL A 9 -9.09 6.63 -1.44
CA VAL A 9 -9.68 6.79 -0.12
C VAL A 9 -9.48 8.22 0.34
N THR A 10 -10.58 8.93 0.67
CA THR A 10 -10.51 10.31 1.15
C THR A 10 -10.90 10.42 2.63
N TYR A 11 -10.19 11.27 3.35
CA TYR A 11 -10.51 11.72 4.70
C TYR A 11 -9.99 13.13 4.92
N ASN A 12 -10.88 14.13 4.89
CA ASN A 12 -10.53 15.56 4.96
C ASN A 12 -9.50 15.97 3.90
N ALA A 13 -9.84 15.76 2.62
CA ALA A 13 -8.93 15.84 1.48
C ALA A 13 -8.94 17.19 0.75
N MET A 14 -9.67 18.20 1.24
CA MET A 14 -9.86 19.49 0.54
C MET A 14 -8.55 20.11 0.06
N LYS A 15 -7.48 19.95 0.82
CA LYS A 15 -6.15 20.50 0.47
C LYS A 15 -5.65 20.00 -0.90
N TRP A 16 -5.96 18.75 -1.26
CA TRP A 16 -5.39 18.09 -2.44
C TRP A 16 -6.42 17.78 -3.52
N ALA A 17 -7.72 17.86 -3.20
CA ALA A 17 -8.80 17.37 -4.03
C ALA A 17 -8.74 17.91 -5.47
N GLU A 18 -8.50 19.21 -5.66
CA GLU A 18 -8.41 19.82 -6.99
C GLU A 18 -7.29 19.19 -7.84
N ARG A 19 -6.07 19.11 -7.30
CA ARG A 19 -4.92 18.54 -8.02
C ARG A 19 -5.10 17.05 -8.28
N CYS A 20 -5.50 16.31 -7.27
CA CYS A 20 -5.74 14.89 -7.32
C CYS A 20 -6.70 14.54 -8.47
N PHE A 21 -7.92 15.05 -8.43
CA PHE A 21 -8.96 14.70 -9.42
C PHE A 21 -8.74 15.34 -10.80
N THR A 22 -8.21 16.57 -10.88
CA THR A 22 -7.86 17.18 -12.17
C THR A 22 -6.79 16.38 -12.91
N SER A 23 -5.85 15.74 -12.19
CA SER A 23 -4.83 14.92 -12.82
C SER A 23 -5.41 13.70 -13.54
N LEU A 24 -6.51 13.13 -13.04
CA LEU A 24 -7.19 11.99 -13.65
C LEU A 24 -7.84 12.37 -14.99
N ARG A 25 -8.44 13.56 -15.08
CA ARG A 25 -9.01 14.08 -16.33
C ARG A 25 -7.97 14.31 -17.42
N LYS A 26 -6.70 14.52 -17.03
CA LYS A 26 -5.59 14.79 -17.95
C LYS A 26 -4.85 13.52 -18.36
N SER A 27 -5.23 12.37 -17.85
CA SER A 27 -4.58 11.11 -18.22
C SER A 27 -4.71 10.83 -19.72
N SER A 28 -3.59 10.45 -20.36
CA SER A 28 -3.55 10.11 -21.81
C SER A 28 -4.34 8.84 -22.13
N VAL A 29 -4.63 8.02 -21.11
CA VAL A 29 -5.50 6.85 -21.25
C VAL A 29 -6.76 7.04 -20.40
N PRO A 30 -7.92 6.55 -20.85
CA PRO A 30 -9.17 6.64 -20.09
C PRO A 30 -9.06 5.90 -18.76
N VAL A 31 -9.57 6.53 -17.70
CA VAL A 31 -9.62 5.94 -16.35
C VAL A 31 -10.98 6.21 -15.72
N ASN A 32 -11.47 5.25 -14.94
CA ASN A 32 -12.67 5.39 -14.12
C ASN A 32 -12.24 5.66 -12.68
N CYS A 33 -12.86 6.61 -11.99
CA CYS A 33 -12.50 6.95 -10.62
C CYS A 33 -13.59 6.51 -9.64
N ILE A 34 -13.20 5.71 -8.64
CA ILE A 34 -14.03 5.33 -7.49
C ILE A 34 -13.40 5.97 -6.25
N VAL A 35 -14.18 6.79 -5.55
CA VAL A 35 -13.79 7.37 -4.26
C VAL A 35 -14.54 6.69 -3.14
N VAL A 36 -13.83 6.30 -2.09
CA VAL A 36 -14.42 5.90 -0.82
C VAL A 36 -14.04 6.94 0.23
N ASP A 37 -15.01 7.77 0.57
CA ASP A 37 -14.82 8.81 1.58
C ASP A 37 -15.06 8.25 2.98
N ASN A 38 -14.06 8.39 3.84
CA ASN A 38 -14.02 7.87 5.20
C ASN A 38 -14.66 8.82 6.24
N GLY A 39 -15.74 9.52 5.88
CA GLY A 39 -16.44 10.41 6.79
C GLY A 39 -15.77 11.78 6.90
N SER A 40 -15.39 12.40 5.78
CA SER A 40 -14.86 13.76 5.74
C SER A 40 -15.87 14.79 6.24
N VAL A 41 -15.37 15.81 6.96
CA VAL A 41 -16.17 16.90 7.52
C VAL A 41 -15.69 18.29 7.06
N ASP A 42 -14.73 18.36 6.15
CA ASP A 42 -14.08 19.57 5.67
C ASP A 42 -14.65 20.11 4.34
N GLY A 43 -15.75 19.49 3.84
CA GLY A 43 -16.36 19.83 2.55
C GLY A 43 -15.84 19.01 1.36
N THR A 44 -14.93 18.04 1.57
CA THR A 44 -14.38 17.17 0.52
C THR A 44 -15.48 16.51 -0.32
N GLN A 45 -16.52 15.98 0.31
CA GLN A 45 -17.60 15.26 -0.36
C GLN A 45 -18.38 16.16 -1.32
N ASP A 46 -18.77 17.35 -0.85
CA ASP A 46 -19.51 18.33 -1.66
C ASP A 46 -18.63 18.86 -2.79
N TYR A 47 -17.35 19.08 -2.52
CA TYR A 47 -16.41 19.50 -3.53
C TYR A 47 -16.28 18.49 -4.68
N ILE A 48 -16.14 17.20 -4.35
CA ILE A 48 -16.07 16.14 -5.36
C ILE A 48 -17.36 16.08 -6.17
N LYS A 49 -18.53 16.05 -5.53
CA LYS A 49 -19.84 16.00 -6.21
C LYS A 49 -20.05 17.14 -7.18
N ASN A 50 -19.66 18.36 -6.77
CA ASN A 50 -19.94 19.56 -7.56
C ASN A 50 -18.93 19.76 -8.71
N ASN A 51 -17.67 19.35 -8.54
CA ASN A 51 -16.60 19.65 -9.51
C ASN A 51 -16.18 18.43 -10.34
N PHE A 52 -16.47 17.20 -9.86
CA PHE A 52 -16.07 15.94 -10.48
C PHE A 52 -17.23 14.95 -10.50
N PRO A 53 -18.36 15.29 -11.18
CA PRO A 53 -19.56 14.47 -11.21
C PRO A 53 -19.36 13.10 -11.88
N GLU A 54 -18.28 12.91 -12.63
CA GLU A 54 -17.88 11.61 -13.20
C GLU A 54 -17.29 10.64 -12.18
N VAL A 55 -16.90 11.12 -11.00
CA VAL A 55 -16.36 10.30 -9.93
C VAL A 55 -17.48 9.54 -9.23
N ASP A 56 -17.29 8.24 -9.14
CA ASP A 56 -18.19 7.37 -8.38
C ASP A 56 -17.87 7.46 -6.88
N LEU A 57 -18.59 8.36 -6.18
CA LEU A 57 -18.37 8.67 -4.77
C LEU A 57 -19.19 7.80 -3.83
N ASN A 58 -18.50 7.00 -3.03
CA ASN A 58 -19.06 6.21 -1.94
C ASN A 58 -18.74 6.88 -0.60
N GLN A 59 -19.75 7.24 0.16
CA GLN A 59 -19.59 7.93 1.44
C GLN A 59 -19.78 6.96 2.60
N SER A 60 -18.83 6.91 3.51
CA SER A 60 -18.98 6.24 4.81
C SER A 60 -19.32 7.27 5.89
N GLU A 61 -20.19 6.90 6.82
CA GLU A 61 -20.50 7.72 7.99
C GLU A 61 -19.33 7.77 8.98
N THR A 62 -18.44 6.79 8.94
CA THR A 62 -17.32 6.67 9.87
C THR A 62 -16.02 6.34 9.13
N ASN A 63 -14.90 6.64 9.78
CA ASN A 63 -13.60 6.24 9.26
C ASN A 63 -13.40 4.73 9.39
N LEU A 64 -13.36 4.03 8.26
CA LEU A 64 -13.18 2.58 8.16
C LEU A 64 -11.72 2.14 8.25
N GLY A 65 -10.79 3.09 8.17
CA GLY A 65 -9.37 2.86 7.95
C GLY A 65 -9.03 2.67 6.47
N PHE A 66 -7.72 2.72 6.16
CA PHE A 66 -7.23 2.73 4.78
C PHE A 66 -7.55 1.42 4.04
N GLY A 67 -7.20 0.28 4.61
CA GLY A 67 -7.34 -1.02 3.94
C GLY A 67 -8.80 -1.39 3.66
N LYS A 68 -9.71 -1.20 4.63
CA LYS A 68 -11.13 -1.53 4.42
C LYS A 68 -11.79 -0.63 3.39
N ALA A 69 -11.47 0.66 3.39
CA ALA A 69 -12.01 1.59 2.41
C ALA A 69 -11.51 1.25 0.99
N ASN A 70 -10.23 0.92 0.84
CA ASN A 70 -9.70 0.43 -0.43
C ASN A 70 -10.41 -0.87 -0.88
N ASN A 71 -10.68 -1.81 0.02
CA ASN A 71 -11.39 -3.05 -0.31
C ASN A 71 -12.78 -2.77 -0.92
N ILE A 72 -13.54 -1.82 -0.37
CA ILE A 72 -14.84 -1.40 -0.94
C ILE A 72 -14.65 -0.88 -2.37
N GLY A 73 -13.64 -0.04 -2.61
CA GLY A 73 -13.33 0.46 -3.94
C GLY A 73 -12.91 -0.65 -4.91
N ILE A 74 -12.09 -1.61 -4.44
CA ILE A 74 -11.65 -2.78 -5.22
C ILE A 74 -12.84 -3.66 -5.61
N GLU A 75 -13.72 -3.98 -4.66
CA GLU A 75 -14.93 -4.79 -4.92
C GLU A 75 -15.82 -4.14 -5.98
N LYS A 76 -16.00 -2.83 -5.88
CA LYS A 76 -16.80 -2.08 -6.84
C LYS A 76 -16.15 -2.03 -8.21
N ALA A 77 -14.84 -1.74 -8.28
CA ALA A 77 -14.08 -1.78 -9.52
C ALA A 77 -14.14 -3.15 -10.19
N TYR A 78 -14.03 -4.24 -9.41
CA TYR A 78 -14.10 -5.60 -9.92
C TYR A 78 -15.49 -5.88 -10.54
N LYS A 79 -16.56 -5.50 -9.87
CA LYS A 79 -17.95 -5.63 -10.37
C LYS A 79 -18.21 -4.80 -11.64
N ASN A 80 -17.52 -3.69 -11.77
CA ASN A 80 -17.56 -2.82 -12.96
C ASN A 80 -16.64 -3.32 -14.09
N GLY A 81 -16.01 -4.49 -13.95
CA GLY A 81 -15.23 -5.12 -15.02
C GLY A 81 -13.77 -4.65 -15.12
N ALA A 82 -13.19 -4.08 -14.07
CA ALA A 82 -11.80 -3.62 -14.08
C ALA A 82 -10.82 -4.72 -14.50
N ASP A 83 -9.90 -4.38 -15.42
CA ASP A 83 -8.72 -5.17 -15.76
C ASP A 83 -7.53 -4.79 -14.87
N PHE A 84 -7.49 -3.51 -14.46
CA PHE A 84 -6.49 -2.94 -13.58
C PHE A 84 -7.13 -2.09 -12.48
N PHE A 85 -6.57 -2.24 -11.27
CA PHE A 85 -6.95 -1.52 -10.07
C PHE A 85 -5.79 -0.61 -9.68
N TYR A 86 -5.98 0.69 -9.78
CA TYR A 86 -4.95 1.64 -9.39
C TYR A 86 -5.29 2.28 -8.06
N LEU A 87 -4.57 1.90 -7.01
CA LEU A 87 -4.71 2.50 -5.69
C LEU A 87 -3.93 3.80 -5.67
N MET A 88 -4.57 4.90 -5.31
CA MET A 88 -3.95 6.21 -5.24
C MET A 88 -4.35 6.92 -3.95
N ASN A 89 -3.38 7.52 -3.27
CA ASN A 89 -3.64 8.34 -2.09
C ASN A 89 -4.32 9.66 -2.48
N GLN A 90 -5.08 10.24 -1.55
CA GLN A 90 -5.75 11.55 -1.72
C GLN A 90 -4.77 12.72 -1.89
N ASP A 91 -3.55 12.60 -1.38
CA ASP A 91 -2.47 13.58 -1.44
C ASP A 91 -1.48 13.31 -2.60
N ALA A 92 -2.01 12.72 -3.67
CA ALA A 92 -1.24 12.28 -4.82
C ALA A 92 -1.88 12.73 -6.13
N TRP A 93 -1.10 12.82 -7.21
CA TRP A 93 -1.59 13.11 -8.56
C TRP A 93 -0.69 12.52 -9.65
N LEU A 94 -1.30 12.29 -10.82
CA LEU A 94 -0.66 11.70 -11.99
C LEU A 94 -0.07 12.80 -12.89
N TYR A 95 0.98 12.44 -13.65
CA TYR A 95 1.29 13.11 -14.91
C TYR A 95 0.45 12.48 -16.03
N GLU A 96 0.31 13.20 -17.11
CA GLU A 96 -0.55 12.82 -18.24
C GLU A 96 -0.24 11.43 -18.78
N ASP A 97 1.05 11.08 -18.92
CA ASP A 97 1.56 9.83 -19.49
C ASP A 97 1.84 8.71 -18.47
N SER A 98 1.54 8.94 -17.17
CA SER A 98 1.90 8.00 -16.09
C SER A 98 1.30 6.62 -16.30
N MET A 99 0.00 6.56 -16.58
CA MET A 99 -0.73 5.29 -16.75
C MET A 99 -0.35 4.60 -18.06
N GLU A 100 -0.21 5.35 -19.14
CA GLU A 100 0.20 4.82 -20.45
C GLU A 100 1.55 4.08 -20.36
N LYS A 101 2.55 4.72 -19.76
CA LYS A 101 3.88 4.12 -19.55
C LYS A 101 3.85 2.86 -18.69
N MET A 102 2.99 2.80 -17.67
CA MET A 102 2.83 1.60 -16.88
C MET A 102 2.21 0.46 -17.67
N LEU A 103 1.20 0.75 -18.51
CA LEU A 103 0.58 -0.24 -19.39
C LEU A 103 1.54 -0.73 -20.47
N GLU A 104 2.39 0.14 -21.04
CA GLU A 104 3.43 -0.25 -22.00
C GLU A 104 4.38 -1.28 -21.38
N VAL A 105 4.86 -1.03 -20.15
CA VAL A 105 5.72 -1.98 -19.42
C VAL A 105 4.96 -3.28 -19.13
N TYR A 106 3.72 -3.21 -18.66
CA TYR A 106 2.90 -4.41 -18.45
C TYR A 106 2.76 -5.23 -19.74
N ASN A 107 2.47 -4.57 -20.87
CA ASN A 107 2.25 -5.23 -22.14
C ASN A 107 3.51 -5.89 -22.71
N SER A 108 4.67 -5.28 -22.47
CA SER A 108 5.98 -5.78 -22.93
C SER A 108 6.67 -6.72 -21.93
N HIS A 109 6.14 -6.85 -20.70
CA HIS A 109 6.74 -7.72 -19.68
C HIS A 109 6.65 -9.20 -20.09
N PRO A 110 7.77 -9.94 -20.04
CA PRO A 110 7.82 -11.34 -20.51
C PRO A 110 6.94 -12.28 -19.69
N ASP A 111 6.73 -11.98 -18.40
CA ASP A 111 5.91 -12.80 -17.50
C ASP A 111 4.92 -11.94 -16.73
N LYS A 112 3.78 -11.66 -17.36
CA LYS A 112 2.68 -10.87 -16.77
C LYS A 112 2.04 -11.56 -15.56
N ALA A 113 2.11 -12.90 -15.51
CA ALA A 113 1.48 -13.66 -14.43
C ALA A 113 2.20 -13.50 -13.09
N GLU A 114 3.50 -13.20 -13.12
CA GLU A 114 4.29 -12.93 -11.91
C GLU A 114 4.12 -11.51 -11.37
N ILE A 115 3.56 -10.58 -12.15
CA ILE A 115 3.36 -9.21 -11.68
C ILE A 115 2.26 -9.18 -10.63
N GLY A 116 2.61 -8.76 -9.42
CA GLY A 116 1.67 -8.52 -8.32
C GLY A 116 1.35 -7.04 -8.17
N ILE A 117 2.37 -6.21 -8.06
CA ILE A 117 2.27 -4.76 -7.91
C ILE A 117 3.20 -4.08 -8.91
N MET A 118 2.69 -3.08 -9.60
CA MET A 118 3.48 -2.14 -10.40
C MET A 118 3.41 -0.77 -9.74
N SER A 119 4.56 -0.13 -9.56
CA SER A 119 4.63 1.22 -9.00
C SER A 119 5.45 2.14 -9.90
N PRO A 120 4.98 3.35 -10.18
CA PRO A 120 5.78 4.37 -10.83
C PRO A 120 6.82 4.95 -9.87
N ILE A 121 7.69 5.84 -10.35
CA ILE A 121 8.53 6.67 -9.50
C ILE A 121 7.67 7.71 -8.78
N HIS A 122 7.74 7.72 -7.46
CA HIS A 122 7.10 8.74 -6.64
C HIS A 122 8.04 9.93 -6.49
N ILE A 123 7.56 11.13 -6.79
CA ILE A 123 8.22 12.41 -6.49
C ILE A 123 7.43 13.16 -5.43
N ASP A 124 8.08 14.05 -4.70
CA ASP A 124 7.46 14.81 -3.62
C ASP A 124 6.49 15.89 -4.13
N GLY A 125 5.70 16.47 -3.24
CA GLY A 125 4.74 17.54 -3.58
C GLY A 125 5.35 18.82 -4.13
N THR A 126 6.67 19.00 -4.04
CA THR A 126 7.40 20.12 -4.68
C THR A 126 7.78 19.83 -6.13
N GLU A 127 7.67 18.60 -6.56
CA GLU A 127 8.05 18.09 -7.89
C GLU A 127 9.56 18.24 -8.22
N LYS A 128 10.40 18.36 -7.17
CA LYS A 128 11.84 18.57 -7.31
C LYS A 128 12.68 17.40 -6.82
N TYR A 129 12.13 16.57 -5.95
CA TYR A 129 12.84 15.46 -5.32
C TYR A 129 12.02 14.17 -5.41
N LEU A 130 12.70 13.04 -5.27
CA LEU A 130 12.00 11.77 -5.03
C LEU A 130 11.23 11.86 -3.71
N ASP A 131 10.08 11.19 -3.65
CA ASP A 131 9.42 10.95 -2.37
C ASP A 131 10.41 10.26 -1.42
N ILE A 132 10.54 10.78 -0.20
CA ILE A 132 11.53 10.31 0.77
C ILE A 132 11.40 8.82 1.09
N PHE A 133 10.18 8.29 1.04
CA PHE A 133 9.95 6.86 1.25
C PHE A 133 10.45 6.04 0.07
N LEU A 134 10.21 6.51 -1.18
CA LEU A 134 10.70 5.83 -2.38
C LEU A 134 12.23 5.80 -2.42
N ASP A 135 12.87 6.90 -2.10
CA ASP A 135 14.34 6.99 -2.02
C ASP A 135 14.90 5.93 -1.05
N GLN A 136 14.27 5.78 0.13
CA GLN A 136 14.64 4.75 1.10
C GLN A 136 14.44 3.33 0.56
N TYR A 137 13.36 3.08 -0.20
CA TYR A 137 13.08 1.74 -0.76
C TYR A 137 14.09 1.36 -1.84
N ILE A 138 14.45 2.30 -2.70
CA ILE A 138 15.50 2.12 -3.71
C ILE A 138 16.84 1.85 -3.04
N ALA A 139 17.22 2.64 -2.02
CA ALA A 139 18.47 2.48 -1.30
C ALA A 139 18.59 1.11 -0.61
N LYS A 140 17.51 0.61 0.00
CA LYS A 140 17.49 -0.73 0.63
C LYS A 140 17.68 -1.88 -0.36
N ASN A 141 17.37 -1.68 -1.62
CA ASN A 141 17.41 -2.73 -2.65
C ASN A 141 18.60 -2.59 -3.61
N TYR A 142 19.54 -1.66 -3.37
CA TYR A 142 20.61 -1.31 -4.31
C TYR A 142 21.45 -2.52 -4.74
N GLU A 143 21.69 -3.48 -3.85
CA GLU A 143 22.50 -4.68 -4.15
C GLU A 143 21.85 -5.58 -5.22
N LYS A 144 20.52 -5.63 -5.23
CA LYS A 144 19.74 -6.46 -6.15
C LYS A 144 19.39 -5.71 -7.44
N THR A 145 18.93 -4.48 -7.31
CA THR A 145 18.38 -3.73 -8.44
C THR A 145 19.43 -3.03 -9.27
N ARG A 146 20.51 -2.54 -8.66
CA ARG A 146 21.54 -1.70 -9.32
C ARG A 146 20.96 -0.45 -10.00
N MET A 147 19.74 -0.08 -9.69
CA MET A 147 19.02 1.01 -10.38
C MET A 147 19.75 2.35 -10.33
N ILE A 148 20.36 2.70 -9.18
CA ILE A 148 21.13 3.95 -9.04
C ILE A 148 22.36 3.93 -9.99
N SER A 149 23.03 2.79 -10.14
CA SER A 149 24.13 2.64 -11.10
C SER A 149 23.65 2.80 -12.53
N ASP A 150 22.54 2.13 -12.87
CA ASP A 150 21.96 2.20 -14.22
C ASP A 150 21.48 3.63 -14.54
N LEU A 151 20.96 4.36 -13.55
CA LEU A 151 20.62 5.78 -13.69
C LEU A 151 21.85 6.64 -13.98
N TYR A 152 22.93 6.46 -13.22
CA TYR A 152 24.18 7.21 -13.40
C TYR A 152 24.80 6.99 -14.79
N PHE A 153 24.78 5.74 -15.27
CA PHE A 153 25.31 5.37 -16.59
C PHE A 153 24.30 5.50 -17.74
N GLN A 154 23.09 6.02 -17.47
CA GLN A 154 22.01 6.21 -18.45
C GLN A 154 21.59 4.91 -19.15
N THR A 155 21.58 3.81 -18.40
CA THR A 155 21.23 2.45 -18.86
C THR A 155 20.00 1.90 -18.11
N LEU A 156 19.07 2.79 -17.72
CA LEU A 156 17.88 2.39 -17.01
C LEU A 156 17.08 1.33 -17.77
N LYS A 157 16.67 0.29 -17.05
CA LYS A 157 15.78 -0.76 -17.57
C LYS A 157 14.34 -0.26 -17.57
N PRO A 158 13.46 -0.87 -18.37
CA PRO A 158 12.03 -0.53 -18.36
C PRO A 158 11.38 -0.74 -16.98
N TRP A 159 11.85 -1.69 -16.20
CA TRP A 159 11.39 -2.01 -14.86
C TRP A 159 12.49 -2.64 -13.99
N TYR A 160 12.28 -2.54 -12.66
CA TYR A 160 13.13 -3.18 -11.65
C TYR A 160 12.28 -3.91 -10.63
N GLU A 161 12.65 -5.13 -10.28
CA GLU A 161 12.05 -5.82 -9.14
C GLU A 161 12.56 -5.19 -7.85
N ILE A 162 11.64 -4.79 -6.97
CA ILE A 162 11.94 -4.23 -5.65
C ILE A 162 11.23 -5.04 -4.57
N HIS A 163 11.72 -4.92 -3.34
CA HIS A 163 11.12 -5.70 -2.24
C HIS A 163 9.83 -5.07 -1.71
N PHE A 164 9.76 -3.75 -1.66
CA PHE A 164 8.64 -3.02 -1.05
C PHE A 164 8.49 -1.62 -1.66
N VAL A 165 7.26 -1.19 -1.76
CA VAL A 165 6.85 0.20 -1.97
C VAL A 165 5.53 0.43 -1.24
N ASN A 166 5.30 1.60 -0.67
CA ASN A 166 4.04 1.94 0.00
C ASN A 166 2.87 2.04 -0.98
N ALA A 167 1.66 1.88 -0.46
CA ALA A 167 0.42 1.84 -1.25
C ALA A 167 -0.09 3.22 -1.72
N ALA A 168 0.80 4.22 -1.84
CA ALA A 168 0.42 5.53 -2.34
C ALA A 168 0.05 5.51 -3.84
N HIS A 169 0.71 4.62 -4.61
CA HIS A 169 0.50 4.43 -6.04
C HIS A 169 0.79 2.98 -6.44
N TRP A 170 -0.23 2.13 -6.46
CA TRP A 170 -0.12 0.74 -6.91
C TRP A 170 -1.05 0.45 -8.08
N LEU A 171 -0.51 -0.03 -9.19
CA LEU A 171 -1.28 -0.67 -10.24
C LEU A 171 -1.29 -2.19 -9.99
N LEU A 172 -2.46 -2.73 -9.75
CA LEU A 172 -2.71 -4.15 -9.49
C LEU A 172 -3.43 -4.76 -10.70
N PRO A 173 -2.83 -5.73 -11.41
CA PRO A 173 -3.57 -6.50 -12.42
C PRO A 173 -4.72 -7.30 -11.77
N LYS A 174 -5.81 -7.53 -12.51
CA LYS A 174 -6.98 -8.31 -12.05
C LYS A 174 -6.59 -9.65 -11.43
N LYS A 175 -5.63 -10.34 -12.02
CA LYS A 175 -5.11 -11.62 -11.50
C LYS A 175 -4.50 -11.51 -10.10
N THR A 176 -3.98 -10.35 -9.72
CA THR A 176 -3.50 -10.12 -8.35
C THR A 176 -4.66 -10.08 -7.38
N ILE A 177 -5.73 -9.35 -7.71
CA ILE A 177 -6.95 -9.30 -6.89
C ILE A 177 -7.56 -10.70 -6.74
N GLU A 178 -7.63 -11.47 -7.82
CA GLU A 178 -8.20 -12.82 -7.84
C GLU A 178 -7.37 -13.84 -7.05
N SER A 179 -6.04 -13.68 -6.95
CA SER A 179 -5.15 -14.67 -6.34
C SER A 179 -4.60 -14.28 -4.96
N VAL A 180 -4.54 -12.98 -4.65
CA VAL A 180 -4.00 -12.46 -3.38
C VAL A 180 -5.09 -11.78 -2.55
N GLY A 181 -6.11 -11.23 -3.20
CA GLY A 181 -7.23 -10.56 -2.55
C GLY A 181 -6.99 -9.09 -2.25
N GLY A 182 -7.70 -8.58 -1.24
CA GLY A 182 -7.65 -7.21 -0.76
C GLY A 182 -6.78 -7.02 0.48
N PHE A 183 -6.86 -5.84 1.07
CA PHE A 183 -6.15 -5.52 2.32
C PHE A 183 -6.73 -6.30 3.51
N ASN A 184 -5.84 -6.66 4.43
CA ASN A 184 -6.21 -7.35 5.65
C ASN A 184 -6.95 -6.38 6.60
N PRO A 185 -8.24 -6.64 6.94
CA PRO A 185 -9.03 -5.74 7.79
C PRO A 185 -8.60 -5.73 9.28
N TYR A 186 -7.58 -6.51 9.65
CA TYR A 186 -6.96 -6.43 10.95
C TYR A 186 -6.31 -5.06 11.18
N PHE A 187 -5.67 -4.50 10.14
CA PHE A 187 -5.00 -3.20 10.20
C PHE A 187 -5.99 -2.08 9.94
N PHE A 188 -6.08 -1.15 10.90
CA PHE A 188 -6.90 0.05 10.72
C PHE A 188 -6.15 1.13 9.93
N HIS A 189 -4.89 1.35 10.27
CA HIS A 189 -4.00 2.31 9.62
C HIS A 189 -2.55 1.99 9.99
N TYR A 190 -1.67 1.93 8.99
CA TYR A 190 -0.30 1.41 9.00
C TYR A 190 -0.20 -0.11 9.14
N GLY A 191 0.66 -0.69 8.32
CA GLY A 191 0.97 -2.11 8.28
C GLY A 191 0.16 -2.92 7.28
N GLU A 192 -0.91 -2.36 6.73
CA GLU A 192 -1.71 -2.98 5.69
C GLU A 192 -0.95 -3.18 4.38
N ASP A 193 -0.10 -2.25 4.00
CA ASP A 193 0.76 -2.32 2.82
C ASP A 193 1.92 -3.30 3.00
N ASP A 194 2.61 -3.26 4.15
CA ASP A 194 3.64 -4.25 4.50
C ASP A 194 3.08 -5.68 4.48
N GLU A 195 1.90 -5.88 5.07
CA GLU A 195 1.25 -7.18 5.11
C GLU A 195 0.84 -7.64 3.69
N TYR A 196 0.29 -6.74 2.88
CA TYR A 196 -0.10 -7.04 1.51
C TYR A 196 1.11 -7.43 0.65
N VAL A 197 2.22 -6.69 0.74
CA VAL A 197 3.47 -7.01 0.03
C VAL A 197 4.05 -8.35 0.50
N ASN A 198 3.96 -8.68 1.78
CA ASN A 198 4.36 -10.01 2.28
C ASN A 198 3.54 -11.13 1.62
N ARG A 199 2.23 -10.92 1.37
CA ARG A 199 1.39 -11.88 0.63
C ARG A 199 1.75 -11.95 -0.86
N ILE A 200 2.04 -10.83 -1.50
CA ILE A 200 2.53 -10.77 -2.88
C ILE A 200 3.74 -11.72 -3.03
N HIS A 201 4.73 -11.60 -2.15
CA HIS A 201 5.91 -12.47 -2.20
C HIS A 201 5.61 -13.92 -1.86
N PHE A 202 4.72 -14.19 -0.90
CA PHE A 202 4.30 -15.53 -0.55
C PHE A 202 3.65 -16.27 -1.72
N HIS A 203 2.77 -15.58 -2.45
CA HIS A 203 2.12 -16.09 -3.66
C HIS A 203 3.01 -16.00 -4.93
N LYS A 204 4.34 -15.85 -4.75
CA LYS A 204 5.33 -15.84 -5.84
C LYS A 204 5.13 -14.75 -6.87
N LYS A 205 4.52 -13.67 -6.47
CA LYS A 205 4.37 -12.47 -7.31
C LYS A 205 5.46 -11.45 -6.98
N LYS A 206 5.66 -10.53 -7.91
CA LYS A 206 6.70 -9.50 -7.87
C LYS A 206 6.11 -8.12 -7.65
N VAL A 207 6.88 -7.28 -6.96
CA VAL A 207 6.70 -5.84 -6.92
C VAL A 207 7.69 -5.24 -7.91
N ILE A 208 7.22 -4.50 -8.90
CA ILE A 208 8.07 -3.88 -9.90
C ILE A 208 7.95 -2.37 -9.88
N LEU A 209 9.09 -1.69 -9.96
CA LEU A 209 9.20 -0.24 -10.08
C LEU A 209 9.47 0.12 -11.55
N ILE A 210 8.78 1.13 -12.06
CA ILE A 210 8.82 1.55 -13.45
C ILE A 210 9.46 2.94 -13.57
N PRO A 211 10.77 3.04 -13.87
CA PRO A 211 11.47 4.32 -13.91
C PRO A 211 10.95 5.31 -14.95
N GLY A 212 10.36 4.79 -16.03
CA GLY A 212 9.80 5.61 -17.11
C GLY A 212 8.49 6.30 -16.75
N SER A 213 7.76 5.80 -15.76
CA SER A 213 6.53 6.40 -15.24
C SER A 213 6.81 7.13 -13.92
N LYS A 214 6.24 8.31 -13.75
CA LYS A 214 6.38 9.11 -12.53
C LYS A 214 5.03 9.70 -12.09
N VAL A 215 4.89 9.90 -10.80
CA VAL A 215 3.71 10.45 -10.14
C VAL A 215 4.13 11.32 -8.98
N VAL A 216 3.21 12.11 -8.45
CA VAL A 216 3.50 12.93 -7.26
C VAL A 216 2.78 12.36 -6.04
N HIS A 217 3.48 12.33 -4.90
CA HIS A 217 2.94 12.01 -3.59
C HIS A 217 3.39 13.06 -2.56
N ASP A 218 2.46 13.89 -2.08
CA ASP A 218 2.72 14.99 -1.13
C ASP A 218 2.76 14.52 0.35
N GLY A 219 3.33 13.32 0.59
CA GLY A 219 3.36 12.67 1.90
C GLY A 219 4.32 13.30 2.92
N VAL A 220 5.26 14.14 2.50
CA VAL A 220 6.30 14.73 3.39
C VAL A 220 5.72 15.52 4.56
N GLN A 221 4.54 16.14 4.39
CA GLN A 221 3.88 16.90 5.45
C GLN A 221 3.42 16.03 6.63
N LEU A 222 3.34 14.71 6.43
CA LEU A 222 2.93 13.75 7.46
C LEU A 222 4.09 13.26 8.31
N LEU A 223 5.36 13.45 7.89
CA LEU A 223 6.54 12.95 8.62
C LEU A 223 6.62 13.44 10.07
N HIS A 224 6.17 14.67 10.35
CA HIS A 224 6.12 15.22 11.72
C HIS A 224 5.04 14.59 12.61
N LYS A 225 4.15 13.76 12.03
CA LYS A 225 3.02 13.11 12.73
C LYS A 225 3.18 11.60 12.89
N ILE A 226 4.30 11.02 12.42
CA ILE A 226 4.53 9.58 12.51
C ILE A 226 4.80 9.20 13.98
N ASP A 227 3.91 8.41 14.55
CA ASP A 227 4.12 7.76 15.84
C ASP A 227 4.97 6.50 15.66
N PHE A 228 6.28 6.63 15.81
CA PHE A 228 7.23 5.52 15.70
C PHE A 228 6.97 4.40 16.74
N THR A 229 6.37 4.71 17.88
CA THR A 229 6.01 3.68 18.88
C THR A 229 4.90 2.78 18.35
N ARG A 230 3.93 3.37 17.67
CA ARG A 230 2.84 2.62 17.02
C ARG A 230 3.38 1.75 15.89
N TYR A 231 4.33 2.26 15.10
CA TYR A 231 4.95 1.48 14.02
C TYR A 231 5.67 0.23 14.53
N GLU A 232 6.38 0.32 15.67
CA GLU A 232 6.99 -0.86 16.29
C GLU A 232 5.97 -1.92 16.73
N ASP A 233 4.81 -1.50 17.27
CA ASP A 233 3.76 -2.43 17.67
C ASP A 233 3.15 -3.12 16.46
N VAL A 234 2.84 -2.35 15.42
CA VAL A 234 2.32 -2.86 14.14
C VAL A 234 3.30 -3.82 13.47
N ARG A 235 4.61 -3.55 13.51
CA ARG A 235 5.64 -4.44 12.98
C ARG A 235 5.61 -5.83 13.63
N ILE A 236 5.35 -5.92 14.93
CA ILE A 236 5.21 -7.20 15.64
C ILE A 236 3.99 -7.98 15.11
N GLU A 237 2.88 -7.29 14.85
CA GLU A 237 1.66 -7.88 14.31
C GLU A 237 1.85 -8.33 12.85
N ILE A 238 2.51 -7.51 12.02
CA ILE A 238 2.89 -7.88 10.65
C ILE A 238 3.72 -9.16 10.65
N ASN A 239 4.79 -9.23 11.46
CA ASN A 239 5.66 -10.39 11.54
C ASN A 239 4.93 -11.63 12.06
N ALA A 240 4.01 -11.46 13.03
CA ALA A 240 3.21 -12.58 13.57
C ALA A 240 2.30 -13.20 12.50
N MET A 241 1.80 -12.39 11.57
CA MET A 241 0.92 -12.83 10.46
C MET A 241 1.68 -13.10 9.15
N ASN A 242 2.96 -12.74 9.05
CA ASN A 242 3.73 -12.87 7.80
C ASN A 242 3.79 -14.34 7.32
N PRO A 243 3.20 -14.65 6.16
CA PRO A 243 3.14 -16.00 5.62
C PRO A 243 4.52 -16.56 5.25
N ASN A 244 5.50 -15.71 4.98
CA ASN A 244 6.87 -16.10 4.64
C ASN A 244 7.68 -16.56 5.87
N LEU A 245 7.20 -16.31 7.10
CA LEU A 245 7.82 -16.74 8.34
C LEU A 245 7.12 -18.00 8.86
N ALA A 246 7.81 -19.13 8.94
CA ALA A 246 7.23 -20.40 9.36
C ALA A 246 6.48 -20.32 10.71
N ASN A 247 7.00 -19.56 11.66
CA ASN A 247 6.48 -19.44 13.03
C ASN A 247 6.53 -17.99 13.53
N GLY A 248 6.08 -17.02 12.72
CA GLY A 248 6.20 -15.58 13.00
C GLY A 248 5.71 -15.19 14.40
N LEU A 249 4.51 -15.62 14.80
CA LEU A 249 3.95 -15.33 16.13
C LEU A 249 4.81 -15.87 17.27
N GLN A 250 5.32 -17.10 17.14
CA GLN A 250 6.17 -17.74 18.15
C GLN A 250 7.54 -17.06 18.23
N LEU A 251 8.10 -16.66 17.09
CA LEU A 251 9.37 -15.93 17.02
C LEU A 251 9.24 -14.57 17.71
N GLU A 252 8.18 -13.80 17.45
CA GLU A 252 7.94 -12.52 18.10
C GLU A 252 7.74 -12.69 19.63
N LYS A 253 6.95 -13.68 20.07
CA LYS A 253 6.81 -13.99 21.51
C LYS A 253 8.13 -14.35 22.15
N LYS A 254 8.97 -15.14 21.48
CA LYS A 254 10.32 -15.51 21.97
C LYS A 254 11.22 -14.28 22.08
N SER A 255 11.27 -13.46 21.05
CA SER A 255 12.05 -12.22 21.01
C SER A 255 11.66 -11.27 22.15
N LEU A 256 10.37 -11.05 22.37
CA LEU A 256 9.87 -10.22 23.47
C LEU A 256 10.27 -10.78 24.85
N LYS A 257 10.15 -12.10 25.07
CA LYS A 257 10.59 -12.74 26.32
C LYS A 257 12.08 -12.57 26.56
N GLN A 258 12.91 -12.76 25.53
CA GLN A 258 14.36 -12.56 25.63
C GLN A 258 14.71 -11.11 25.94
N GLY A 259 14.04 -10.15 25.28
CA GLY A 259 14.18 -8.74 25.59
C GLY A 259 13.77 -8.38 27.01
N MET A 260 12.68 -8.96 27.52
CA MET A 260 12.23 -8.78 28.91
C MET A 260 13.29 -9.29 29.89
N LEU A 261 13.82 -10.51 29.68
CA LEU A 261 14.85 -11.09 30.55
C LEU A 261 16.12 -10.22 30.56
N LYS A 262 16.59 -9.79 29.37
CA LYS A 262 17.75 -8.91 29.25
C LYS A 262 17.55 -7.61 30.04
N ASN A 263 16.41 -6.94 29.88
CA ASN A 263 16.13 -5.68 30.55
C ASN A 263 15.97 -5.84 32.07
N LEU A 264 15.44 -6.98 32.52
CA LEU A 264 15.37 -7.31 33.94
C LEU A 264 16.79 -7.45 34.54
N LEU A 265 17.67 -8.21 33.87
CA LEU A 265 19.07 -8.41 34.31
C LEU A 265 19.91 -7.13 34.31
N THR A 266 19.60 -6.20 33.41
CA THR A 266 20.30 -4.90 33.32
C THR A 266 19.64 -3.78 34.16
N GLY A 267 18.60 -4.10 34.93
CA GLY A 267 17.88 -3.13 35.76
C GLY A 267 17.04 -2.10 34.97
N ASN A 268 16.85 -2.28 33.67
CA ASN A 268 16.03 -1.38 32.86
C ASN A 268 14.53 -1.71 32.97
N ILE A 269 13.94 -1.30 34.09
CA ILE A 269 12.54 -1.62 34.44
C ILE A 269 11.54 -0.97 33.46
N SER A 270 11.83 0.21 32.91
CA SER A 270 10.95 0.87 31.93
C SER A 270 10.81 0.05 30.66
N SER A 271 11.92 -0.36 30.05
CA SER A 271 11.92 -1.21 28.86
C SER A 271 11.31 -2.58 29.14
N TYR A 272 11.56 -3.18 30.31
CA TYR A 272 10.91 -4.42 30.72
C TYR A 272 9.39 -4.28 30.73
N LYS A 273 8.85 -3.22 31.35
CA LYS A 273 7.39 -2.98 31.40
C LYS A 273 6.79 -2.79 29.99
N ASN A 274 7.46 -2.04 29.12
CA ASN A 274 7.02 -1.86 27.74
C ASN A 274 6.95 -3.19 26.99
N LEU A 275 8.03 -3.97 26.99
CA LEU A 275 8.06 -5.30 26.34
C LEU A 275 7.03 -6.27 26.94
N SER A 276 6.80 -6.21 28.26
CA SER A 276 5.78 -7.00 28.94
C SER A 276 4.36 -6.64 28.45
N LYS A 277 4.08 -5.35 28.24
CA LYS A 277 2.81 -4.88 27.66
C LYS A 277 2.62 -5.43 26.24
N LYS A 278 3.64 -5.30 25.38
CA LYS A 278 3.63 -5.84 24.01
C LYS A 278 3.41 -7.36 24.01
N TYR A 279 4.13 -8.10 24.87
CA TYR A 279 3.97 -9.54 24.99
C TYR A 279 2.55 -9.95 25.42
N LYS A 280 1.97 -9.27 26.40
CA LYS A 280 0.59 -9.51 26.85
C LYS A 280 -0.41 -9.27 25.72
N LYS A 281 -0.27 -8.17 24.97
CA LYS A 281 -1.12 -7.84 23.82
C LYS A 281 -1.11 -8.95 22.77
N ILE A 282 0.05 -9.32 22.23
CA ILE A 282 0.12 -10.37 21.19
C ILE A 282 -0.26 -11.76 21.71
N SER A 283 -0.12 -11.99 23.02
CA SER A 283 -0.56 -13.25 23.62
C SER A 283 -2.07 -13.33 23.74
N ALA A 284 -2.74 -12.25 24.11
CA ALA A 284 -4.19 -12.14 24.14
C ALA A 284 -4.80 -12.26 22.72
N GLU A 285 -4.15 -11.68 21.73
CA GLU A 285 -4.62 -11.68 20.33
C GLU A 285 -4.16 -12.88 19.52
N SER A 286 -3.48 -13.87 20.13
CA SER A 286 -2.84 -14.99 19.42
C SER A 286 -3.79 -15.78 18.52
N ALA A 287 -5.01 -16.06 18.98
CA ALA A 287 -6.01 -16.78 18.20
C ALA A 287 -6.44 -15.97 16.97
N LYS A 288 -6.66 -14.66 17.15
CA LYS A 288 -7.04 -13.72 16.07
C LYS A 288 -5.92 -13.62 15.03
N LEU A 289 -4.67 -13.39 15.47
CA LEU A 289 -3.50 -13.31 14.58
C LEU A 289 -3.31 -14.62 13.79
N SER A 290 -3.47 -15.78 14.43
CA SER A 290 -3.39 -17.07 13.77
C SER A 290 -4.52 -17.27 12.75
N SER A 291 -5.73 -16.82 13.05
CA SER A 291 -6.86 -16.89 12.13
C SER A 291 -6.61 -16.06 10.88
N PHE A 292 -6.16 -14.81 11.01
CA PHE A 292 -5.79 -13.99 9.85
C PHE A 292 -4.63 -14.58 9.07
N ARG A 293 -3.59 -15.10 9.75
CA ARG A 293 -2.49 -15.81 9.08
C ARG A 293 -3.00 -16.97 8.23
N ASN A 294 -3.94 -17.76 8.74
CA ASN A 294 -4.51 -18.88 7.99
C ASN A 294 -5.31 -18.43 6.76
N GLN A 295 -5.88 -17.25 6.80
CA GLN A 295 -6.56 -16.66 5.63
C GLN A 295 -5.55 -16.19 4.59
N VAL A 296 -4.50 -15.45 4.99
CA VAL A 296 -3.54 -14.85 4.05
C VAL A 296 -2.64 -15.85 3.32
N ILE A 297 -2.55 -17.09 3.79
CA ILE A 297 -1.84 -18.19 3.08
C ILE A 297 -2.72 -18.84 1.98
N GLN A 298 -4.03 -18.57 1.96
CA GLN A 298 -4.90 -19.09 0.93
C GLN A 298 -4.75 -18.29 -0.36
N GLU A 299 -4.75 -18.98 -1.49
CA GLU A 299 -4.88 -18.35 -2.79
C GLU A 299 -6.35 -18.02 -3.04
N GLY A 300 -6.64 -16.82 -3.51
CA GLY A 300 -8.00 -16.38 -3.78
C GLY A 300 -8.25 -14.92 -3.38
N PRO A 301 -9.48 -14.41 -3.58
CA PRO A 301 -9.84 -13.03 -3.28
C PRO A 301 -10.09 -12.80 -1.77
N VAL A 302 -9.12 -13.20 -0.94
CA VAL A 302 -9.22 -13.07 0.53
C VAL A 302 -9.51 -11.62 0.92
N PHE A 303 -10.40 -11.43 1.89
CA PHE A 303 -10.87 -10.13 2.39
C PHE A 303 -11.72 -9.30 1.41
N LEU A 304 -12.13 -9.87 0.27
CA LEU A 304 -13.00 -9.24 -0.71
C LEU A 304 -14.27 -10.07 -0.95
N ASN A 305 -15.38 -9.37 -1.22
CA ASN A 305 -16.61 -9.95 -1.73
C ASN A 305 -16.74 -9.60 -3.22
N LEU A 306 -16.28 -10.49 -4.08
CA LEU A 306 -16.28 -10.31 -5.53
C LEU A 306 -17.51 -10.92 -6.23
N SER A 307 -18.40 -11.53 -5.47
CA SER A 307 -19.67 -12.11 -5.97
C SER A 307 -20.73 -11.04 -6.23
#